data_eed7de6c46b62de8bbd579481bfff089
#
_entry.id   eed7de6c46b62de8bbd579481bfff089
#
_cell.length_a   1.000
_cell.length_b   1.000
_cell.length_c   1.000
_cell.angle_alpha   90.00
_cell.angle_beta   90.00
_cell.angle_gamma   90.00
#
_symmetry.space_group_name_H-M   'P 1'
#
loop_
_entity.id
_entity.type
_entity.pdbx_description
1 polymer ?
#
loop_
_entity_poly.entity_id
_entity_poly.type
_entity_poly.pdbx_seq_one_letter_code
_entity_poly.pdbx_strand_id
1 'polypeptide(L)'
;ATGYTYDIFADDLADLIAHLGLPRVSLVGFSMGGGEIARYLTRHGAARVDRAVLVSSVVPYLLKTADNPDGVEEHVFAGMQEDIRKDRFDFLQSFAKDFYGVGWVTSPVSKGLMDWSFALGIMASPLATIACVDAFGRTDFRPDLASFTVPTLVIHGSGDKTVPIDPSGRAAAAGIAGAQWLEYEGEPHGLFATVPDRLNADLITFLRGG
;
A
#
# COMPACT_ATOMS: atom_id res chain seq x y z
N ALA A 1 -2.71 -9.25 -18.95
CA ALA A 1 -3.94 -8.51 -18.67
C ALA A 1 -3.67 -7.04 -18.98
N THR A 2 -4.49 -6.40 -19.77
CA THR A 2 -4.46 -4.96 -20.03
C THR A 2 -5.30 -4.25 -18.96
N GLY A 3 -4.88 -3.06 -18.52
CA GLY A 3 -5.68 -2.25 -17.59
C GLY A 3 -5.23 -2.28 -16.12
N TYR A 4 -4.20 -3.03 -15.78
CA TYR A 4 -3.70 -3.13 -14.40
C TYR A 4 -2.34 -2.44 -14.28
N THR A 5 -2.31 -1.15 -14.54
CA THR A 5 -1.12 -0.30 -14.35
C THR A 5 -1.47 0.88 -13.44
N TYR A 6 -0.49 1.42 -12.75
CA TYR A 6 -0.72 2.58 -11.89
C TYR A 6 -1.16 3.83 -12.66
N ASP A 7 -0.80 3.93 -13.94
CA ASP A 7 -1.29 5.01 -14.79
C ASP A 7 -2.81 4.94 -14.94
N ILE A 8 -3.35 3.74 -15.16
CA ILE A 8 -4.80 3.53 -15.29
C ILE A 8 -5.48 3.69 -13.92
N PHE A 9 -4.92 3.15 -12.85
CA PHE A 9 -5.48 3.31 -11.50
C PHE A 9 -5.55 4.80 -11.09
N ALA A 10 -4.52 5.58 -11.43
CA ALA A 10 -4.51 7.01 -11.18
C ALA A 10 -5.56 7.76 -12.04
N ASP A 11 -5.75 7.36 -13.29
CA ASP A 11 -6.78 7.91 -14.16
C ASP A 11 -8.18 7.56 -13.65
N ASP A 12 -8.42 6.31 -13.22
CA ASP A 12 -9.68 5.87 -12.59
C ASP A 12 -9.99 6.69 -11.32
N LEU A 13 -8.98 6.95 -10.48
CA LEU A 13 -9.14 7.80 -9.29
C LEU A 13 -9.50 9.24 -9.67
N ALA A 14 -8.86 9.80 -10.71
CA ALA A 14 -9.17 11.14 -11.19
C ALA A 14 -10.60 11.24 -11.74
N ASP A 15 -11.03 10.24 -12.50
CA ASP A 15 -12.38 10.14 -13.03
C ASP A 15 -13.42 10.03 -11.91
N LEU A 16 -13.14 9.25 -10.87
CA LEU A 16 -14.00 9.12 -9.70
C LEU A 16 -14.16 10.47 -8.96
N ILE A 17 -13.05 11.17 -8.70
CA ILE A 17 -13.07 12.51 -8.06
C ILE A 17 -13.88 13.50 -8.91
N ALA A 18 -13.71 13.45 -10.23
CA ALA A 18 -14.44 14.30 -11.16
C ALA A 18 -15.93 13.96 -11.21
N HIS A 19 -16.27 12.66 -11.30
CA HIS A 19 -17.65 12.15 -11.34
C HIS A 19 -18.44 12.53 -10.08
N LEU A 20 -17.79 12.47 -8.92
CA LEU A 20 -18.41 12.84 -7.64
C LEU A 20 -18.46 14.36 -7.43
N GLY A 21 -17.90 15.16 -8.35
CA GLY A 21 -17.88 16.62 -8.25
C GLY A 21 -17.11 17.15 -7.03
N LEU A 22 -16.12 16.40 -6.53
CA LEU A 22 -15.37 16.77 -5.33
C LEU A 22 -14.36 17.89 -5.68
N PRO A 23 -14.49 19.09 -5.10
CA PRO A 23 -13.59 20.20 -5.40
C PRO A 23 -12.19 19.97 -4.81
N ARG A 24 -12.13 19.33 -3.63
CA ARG A 24 -10.89 18.98 -2.91
C ARG A 24 -11.09 17.69 -2.12
N VAL A 25 -10.02 16.92 -2.00
CA VAL A 25 -10.00 15.61 -1.30
C VAL A 25 -8.72 15.47 -0.49
N SER A 26 -8.76 14.69 0.58
CA SER A 26 -7.57 14.11 1.18
C SER A 26 -7.49 12.64 0.74
N LEU A 27 -6.31 12.21 0.29
CA LEU A 27 -6.09 10.86 -0.20
C LEU A 27 -5.37 10.02 0.85
N VAL A 28 -5.93 8.88 1.20
CA VAL A 28 -5.30 7.90 2.10
C VAL A 28 -5.10 6.60 1.34
N GLY A 29 -3.86 6.26 1.03
CA GLY A 29 -3.48 5.06 0.29
C GLY A 29 -2.87 4.01 1.21
N PHE A 30 -3.54 2.85 1.29
CA PHE A 30 -3.02 1.69 1.98
C PHE A 30 -2.33 0.76 1.00
N SER A 31 -1.14 0.26 1.35
CA SER A 31 -0.40 -0.73 0.56
C SER A 31 -0.20 -0.27 -0.89
N MET A 32 -0.68 -1.03 -1.89
CA MET A 32 -0.63 -0.64 -3.29
C MET A 32 -1.38 0.67 -3.59
N GLY A 33 -2.40 1.04 -2.82
CA GLY A 33 -3.11 2.31 -2.97
C GLY A 33 -2.24 3.55 -2.76
N GLY A 34 -1.12 3.43 -2.04
CA GLY A 34 -0.12 4.50 -1.97
C GLY A 34 0.56 4.79 -3.31
N GLY A 35 0.79 3.75 -4.13
CA GLY A 35 1.28 3.90 -5.50
C GLY A 35 0.27 4.62 -6.41
N GLU A 36 -1.02 4.40 -6.20
CA GLU A 36 -2.07 5.13 -6.91
C GLU A 36 -2.01 6.62 -6.61
N ILE A 37 -1.83 7.00 -5.33
CA ILE A 37 -1.66 8.40 -4.92
C ILE A 37 -0.41 9.00 -5.57
N ALA A 38 0.74 8.31 -5.52
CA ALA A 38 1.98 8.78 -6.10
C ALA A 38 1.81 9.06 -7.61
N ARG A 39 1.24 8.12 -8.35
CA ARG A 39 1.01 8.26 -9.77
C ARG A 39 -0.09 9.28 -10.09
N TYR A 40 -1.13 9.39 -9.25
CA TYR A 40 -2.14 10.45 -9.39
C TYR A 40 -1.53 11.84 -9.29
N LEU A 41 -0.70 12.09 -8.25
CA LEU A 41 -0.06 13.38 -8.07
C LEU A 41 0.87 13.75 -9.24
N THR A 42 1.53 12.77 -9.81
CA THR A 42 2.39 12.99 -10.99
C THR A 42 1.58 13.28 -12.25
N ARG A 43 0.49 12.56 -12.50
CA ARG A 43 -0.28 12.67 -13.75
C ARG A 43 -1.32 13.79 -13.73
N HIS A 44 -1.97 13.99 -12.60
CA HIS A 44 -3.11 14.92 -12.45
C HIS A 44 -2.79 16.13 -11.57
N GLY A 45 -1.61 16.13 -10.91
CA GLY A 45 -1.19 17.21 -10.02
C GLY A 45 -1.94 17.25 -8.70
N ALA A 46 -1.53 18.18 -7.85
CA ALA A 46 -2.03 18.31 -6.48
C ALA A 46 -3.18 19.34 -6.31
N ALA A 47 -3.66 19.96 -7.38
CA ALA A 47 -4.61 21.08 -7.28
C ALA A 47 -5.92 20.75 -6.53
N ARG A 48 -6.34 19.48 -6.58
CA ARG A 48 -7.54 18.98 -5.87
C ARG A 48 -7.22 18.21 -4.59
N VAL A 49 -5.95 18.12 -4.19
CA VAL A 49 -5.54 17.31 -3.03
C VAL A 49 -5.16 18.24 -1.88
N ASP A 50 -5.82 18.07 -0.74
CA ASP A 50 -5.49 18.81 0.49
C ASP A 50 -4.33 18.17 1.24
N ARG A 51 -4.33 16.83 1.36
CA ARG A 51 -3.37 16.03 2.11
C ARG A 51 -3.23 14.66 1.48
N ALA A 52 -2.06 14.05 1.63
CA ALA A 52 -1.79 12.67 1.25
C ALA A 52 -1.32 11.86 2.46
N VAL A 53 -1.81 10.63 2.58
CA VAL A 53 -1.34 9.68 3.60
C VAL A 53 -0.97 8.36 2.93
N LEU A 54 0.22 7.87 3.23
CA LEU A 54 0.72 6.57 2.81
C LEU A 54 0.75 5.64 4.02
N VAL A 55 -0.07 4.60 4.03
CA VAL A 55 -0.14 3.61 5.12
C VAL A 55 0.37 2.27 4.61
N SER A 56 1.43 1.73 5.18
CA SER A 56 2.06 0.46 4.78
C SER A 56 2.26 0.38 3.25
N SER A 57 2.66 1.50 2.64
CA SER A 57 2.63 1.71 1.18
C SER A 57 3.82 1.06 0.48
N VAL A 58 3.61 0.67 -0.77
CA VAL A 58 4.65 0.12 -1.68
C VAL A 58 5.60 1.18 -2.24
N VAL A 59 5.35 2.47 -1.98
CA VAL A 59 6.16 3.61 -2.43
C VAL A 59 7.45 3.70 -1.59
N PRO A 60 8.63 3.94 -2.18
CA PRO A 60 8.84 4.33 -3.57
C PRO A 60 9.18 3.18 -4.53
N TYR A 61 9.74 2.06 -4.08
CA TYR A 61 10.12 0.98 -4.99
C TYR A 61 10.40 -0.31 -4.26
N LEU A 62 9.67 -1.37 -4.60
CA LEU A 62 9.83 -2.66 -3.92
C LEU A 62 10.87 -3.57 -4.57
N LEU A 63 11.01 -3.56 -5.90
CA LEU A 63 11.90 -4.50 -6.57
C LEU A 63 13.36 -4.22 -6.21
N LYS A 64 14.09 -5.27 -5.84
CA LYS A 64 15.53 -5.21 -5.64
C LYS A 64 16.26 -5.04 -6.95
N THR A 65 17.07 -4.01 -7.01
CA THR A 65 17.93 -3.66 -8.15
C THR A 65 19.28 -3.19 -7.63
N ALA A 66 20.23 -2.96 -8.52
CA ALA A 66 21.56 -2.44 -8.14
C ALA A 66 21.49 -1.09 -7.40
N ASP A 67 20.46 -0.28 -7.69
CA ASP A 67 20.20 1.02 -7.09
C ASP A 67 19.07 1.01 -6.04
N ASN A 68 18.54 -0.18 -5.72
CA ASN A 68 17.61 -0.47 -4.62
C ASN A 68 17.99 -1.79 -3.92
N PRO A 69 19.15 -1.86 -3.24
CA PRO A 69 19.69 -3.11 -2.70
C PRO A 69 18.84 -3.72 -1.57
N ASP A 70 18.05 -2.90 -0.87
CA ASP A 70 17.16 -3.33 0.23
C ASP A 70 15.79 -3.81 -0.26
N GLY A 71 15.57 -3.80 -1.58
CA GLY A 71 14.33 -4.24 -2.21
C GLY A 71 14.10 -5.75 -2.11
N VAL A 72 12.91 -6.16 -2.50
CA VAL A 72 12.43 -7.55 -2.54
C VAL A 72 12.94 -8.21 -3.83
N GLU A 73 13.50 -9.40 -3.71
CA GLU A 73 14.01 -10.18 -4.85
C GLU A 73 12.89 -10.49 -5.87
N GLU A 74 13.22 -10.42 -7.16
CA GLU A 74 12.28 -10.67 -8.27
C GLU A 74 11.54 -12.01 -8.14
N HIS A 75 12.23 -13.06 -7.69
CA HIS A 75 11.65 -14.39 -7.56
C HIS A 75 10.50 -14.47 -6.54
N VAL A 76 10.43 -13.54 -5.59
CA VAL A 76 9.33 -13.46 -4.61
C VAL A 76 8.03 -13.08 -5.32
N PHE A 77 8.06 -12.08 -6.19
CA PHE A 77 6.88 -11.67 -6.96
C PHE A 77 6.47 -12.76 -7.96
N ALA A 78 7.43 -13.38 -8.64
CA ALA A 78 7.15 -14.49 -9.54
C ALA A 78 6.54 -15.69 -8.79
N GLY A 79 7.06 -16.00 -7.59
CA GLY A 79 6.53 -17.05 -6.72
C GLY A 79 5.09 -16.77 -6.29
N MET A 80 4.77 -15.53 -5.87
CA MET A 80 3.39 -15.15 -5.53
C MET A 80 2.43 -15.41 -6.71
N GLN A 81 2.83 -15.05 -7.92
CA GLN A 81 2.02 -15.27 -9.11
C GLN A 81 1.83 -16.76 -9.43
N GLU A 82 2.87 -17.57 -9.23
CA GLU A 82 2.80 -19.02 -9.43
C GLU A 82 1.90 -19.68 -8.39
N ASP A 83 2.03 -19.31 -7.11
CA ASP A 83 1.21 -19.82 -6.03
C ASP A 83 -0.27 -19.49 -6.23
N ILE A 84 -0.58 -18.26 -6.67
CA ILE A 84 -1.95 -17.86 -7.02
C ILE A 84 -2.50 -18.71 -8.17
N ARG A 85 -1.69 -19.07 -9.16
CA ARG A 85 -2.12 -19.93 -10.28
C ARG A 85 -2.31 -21.38 -9.86
N LYS A 86 -1.45 -21.86 -8.95
CA LYS A 86 -1.42 -23.24 -8.49
C LYS A 86 -2.55 -23.54 -7.52
N ASP A 87 -2.65 -22.75 -6.46
CA ASP A 87 -3.70 -22.84 -5.44
C ASP A 87 -3.94 -21.49 -4.80
N ARG A 88 -4.85 -20.71 -5.39
CA ARG A 88 -5.20 -19.40 -4.90
C ARG A 88 -5.76 -19.40 -3.49
N PHE A 89 -6.44 -20.46 -3.10
CA PHE A 89 -7.07 -20.54 -1.77
C PHE A 89 -6.01 -20.72 -0.69
N ASP A 90 -5.04 -21.58 -0.92
CA ASP A 90 -3.92 -21.77 -0.01
C ASP A 90 -3.04 -20.53 0.05
N PHE A 91 -2.76 -19.89 -1.10
CA PHE A 91 -2.03 -18.63 -1.18
C PHE A 91 -2.71 -17.55 -0.31
N LEU A 92 -4.01 -17.31 -0.46
CA LEU A 92 -4.72 -16.27 0.27
C LEU A 92 -4.74 -16.54 1.78
N GLN A 93 -4.87 -17.81 2.20
CA GLN A 93 -4.81 -18.17 3.62
C GLN A 93 -3.42 -17.94 4.22
N SER A 94 -2.38 -18.30 3.48
CA SER A 94 -1.00 -18.12 3.91
C SER A 94 -0.60 -16.64 3.93
N PHE A 95 -0.96 -15.90 2.90
CA PHE A 95 -0.73 -14.46 2.78
C PHE A 95 -1.40 -13.68 3.92
N ALA A 96 -2.63 -14.04 4.30
CA ALA A 96 -3.33 -13.38 5.39
C ALA A 96 -2.61 -13.53 6.75
N LYS A 97 -1.87 -14.62 6.98
CA LYS A 97 -1.08 -14.78 8.21
C LYS A 97 0.03 -13.73 8.30
N ASP A 98 0.81 -13.57 7.24
CA ASP A 98 1.89 -12.57 7.21
C ASP A 98 1.32 -11.15 7.23
N PHE A 99 0.21 -10.93 6.51
CA PHE A 99 -0.49 -9.64 6.44
C PHE A 99 -0.93 -9.13 7.82
N TYR A 100 -1.45 -10.01 8.68
CA TYR A 100 -1.90 -9.67 10.02
C TYR A 100 -0.91 -10.03 11.14
N GLY A 101 0.27 -10.55 10.80
CA GLY A 101 1.26 -10.94 11.80
C GLY A 101 0.85 -12.16 12.64
N VAL A 102 0.03 -13.05 12.08
CA VAL A 102 -0.40 -14.28 12.77
C VAL A 102 0.73 -15.30 12.78
N GLY A 103 1.23 -15.62 13.96
CA GLY A 103 2.29 -16.61 14.18
C GLY A 103 1.81 -17.80 15.01
N TRP A 104 2.78 -18.62 15.45
CA TRP A 104 2.49 -19.79 16.28
C TRP A 104 1.93 -19.46 17.67
N VAL A 105 2.35 -18.31 18.21
CA VAL A 105 2.01 -17.87 19.59
C VAL A 105 1.19 -16.59 19.58
N THR A 106 1.30 -15.80 18.52
CA THR A 106 0.65 -14.49 18.38
C THR A 106 -0.49 -14.55 17.38
N SER A 107 -1.64 -14.02 17.75
CA SER A 107 -2.78 -13.84 16.85
C SER A 107 -3.40 -12.45 17.12
N PRO A 108 -2.86 -11.39 16.48
CA PRO A 108 -3.34 -10.02 16.70
C PRO A 108 -4.79 -9.81 16.28
N VAL A 109 -5.30 -10.69 15.42
CA VAL A 109 -6.66 -10.63 14.90
C VAL A 109 -7.43 -11.91 15.17
N SER A 110 -8.76 -11.85 15.21
CA SER A 110 -9.61 -13.02 15.43
C SER A 110 -9.65 -13.94 14.21
N LYS A 111 -9.96 -15.23 14.44
CA LYS A 111 -10.23 -16.17 13.36
C LYS A 111 -11.36 -15.67 12.45
N GLY A 112 -12.40 -15.04 13.00
CA GLY A 112 -13.50 -14.47 12.21
C GLY A 112 -13.04 -13.39 11.24
N LEU A 113 -12.10 -12.53 11.64
CA LEU A 113 -11.52 -11.54 10.73
C LEU A 113 -10.70 -12.21 9.61
N MET A 114 -9.92 -13.24 9.94
CA MET A 114 -9.18 -14.01 8.95
C MET A 114 -10.10 -14.67 7.92
N ASP A 115 -11.17 -15.32 8.39
CA ASP A 115 -12.17 -15.96 7.52
C ASP A 115 -12.90 -14.94 6.63
N TRP A 116 -13.23 -13.76 7.17
CA TRP A 116 -13.84 -12.67 6.41
C TRP A 116 -12.88 -12.10 5.37
N SER A 117 -11.62 -11.86 5.71
CA SER A 117 -10.61 -11.39 4.77
C SER A 117 -10.37 -12.38 3.63
N PHE A 118 -10.33 -13.68 3.95
CA PHE A 118 -10.28 -14.74 2.94
C PHE A 118 -11.49 -14.69 2.00
N ALA A 119 -12.72 -14.57 2.56
CA ALA A 119 -13.92 -14.47 1.75
C ALA A 119 -13.90 -13.27 0.79
N LEU A 120 -13.40 -12.10 1.24
CA LEU A 120 -13.20 -10.95 0.37
C LEU A 120 -12.15 -11.21 -0.71
N GLY A 121 -11.03 -11.83 -0.33
CA GLY A 121 -9.94 -12.14 -1.25
C GLY A 121 -10.38 -13.07 -2.40
N ILE A 122 -11.20 -14.07 -2.14
CA ILE A 122 -11.68 -15.00 -3.18
C ILE A 122 -12.69 -14.36 -4.14
N MET A 123 -13.31 -13.25 -3.79
CA MET A 123 -14.25 -12.53 -4.66
C MET A 123 -13.52 -11.71 -5.75
N ALA A 124 -12.24 -11.38 -5.55
CA ALA A 124 -11.46 -10.65 -6.55
C ALA A 124 -11.18 -11.51 -7.78
N SER A 125 -11.03 -10.88 -8.95
CA SER A 125 -10.63 -11.58 -10.18
C SER A 125 -9.24 -12.21 -10.04
N PRO A 126 -9.05 -13.51 -10.33
CA PRO A 126 -7.73 -14.13 -10.34
C PRO A 126 -6.74 -13.44 -11.30
N LEU A 127 -7.22 -13.03 -12.48
CA LEU A 127 -6.41 -12.32 -13.47
C LEU A 127 -5.96 -10.96 -12.95
N ALA A 128 -6.88 -10.21 -12.30
CA ALA A 128 -6.56 -8.94 -11.68
C ALA A 128 -5.53 -9.12 -10.56
N THR A 129 -5.72 -10.11 -9.68
CA THR A 129 -4.81 -10.37 -8.56
C THR A 129 -3.39 -10.62 -9.06
N ILE A 130 -3.23 -11.49 -10.09
CA ILE A 130 -1.91 -11.78 -10.68
C ILE A 130 -1.30 -10.53 -11.32
N ALA A 131 -2.09 -9.74 -12.04
CA ALA A 131 -1.61 -8.52 -12.70
C ALA A 131 -1.21 -7.43 -11.67
N CYS A 132 -1.93 -7.34 -10.55
CA CYS A 132 -1.58 -6.41 -9.48
C CYS A 132 -0.24 -6.75 -8.81
N VAL A 133 0.16 -8.04 -8.76
CA VAL A 133 1.50 -8.41 -8.28
C VAL A 133 2.59 -7.79 -9.15
N ASP A 134 2.43 -7.79 -10.48
CA ASP A 134 3.35 -7.09 -11.38
C ASP A 134 3.35 -5.58 -11.12
N ALA A 135 2.16 -4.99 -10.99
CA ALA A 135 2.02 -3.56 -10.78
C ALA A 135 2.74 -3.12 -9.49
N PHE A 136 2.36 -3.65 -8.33
CA PHE A 136 2.95 -3.17 -7.08
C PHE A 136 4.40 -3.59 -6.87
N GLY A 137 4.79 -4.76 -7.40
CA GLY A 137 6.14 -5.30 -7.21
C GLY A 137 7.20 -4.61 -8.06
N ARG A 138 6.85 -4.16 -9.26
CA ARG A 138 7.84 -3.71 -10.26
C ARG A 138 7.75 -2.24 -10.63
N THR A 139 6.72 -1.51 -10.19
CA THR A 139 6.61 -0.08 -10.53
C THR A 139 7.56 0.74 -9.67
N ASP A 140 8.40 1.52 -10.33
CA ASP A 140 9.29 2.49 -9.69
C ASP A 140 8.57 3.84 -9.54
N PHE A 141 8.31 4.23 -8.29
CA PHE A 141 7.69 5.52 -7.94
C PHE A 141 8.71 6.56 -7.47
N ARG A 142 10.00 6.27 -7.52
CA ARG A 142 11.02 7.26 -7.11
C ARG A 142 10.92 8.57 -7.89
N PRO A 143 10.60 8.55 -9.22
CA PRO A 143 10.34 9.79 -9.95
C PRO A 143 9.08 10.53 -9.49
N ASP A 144 8.10 9.82 -8.90
CA ASP A 144 6.83 10.40 -8.47
C ASP A 144 6.94 11.15 -7.12
N LEU A 145 8.01 10.92 -6.32
CA LEU A 145 8.14 11.51 -4.98
C LEU A 145 8.15 13.04 -4.99
N ALA A 146 8.72 13.66 -6.02
CA ALA A 146 8.74 15.11 -6.18
C ALA A 146 7.35 15.73 -6.41
N SER A 147 6.35 14.92 -6.77
CA SER A 147 4.98 15.36 -7.00
C SER A 147 4.16 15.48 -5.71
N PHE A 148 4.67 15.01 -4.58
CA PHE A 148 4.06 15.20 -3.26
C PHE A 148 4.31 16.63 -2.77
N THR A 149 3.55 17.58 -3.30
CA THR A 149 3.67 19.02 -2.96
C THR A 149 2.64 19.46 -1.90
N VAL A 150 1.87 18.53 -1.35
CA VAL A 150 0.90 18.73 -0.27
C VAL A 150 1.43 18.16 1.05
N PRO A 151 0.88 18.59 2.21
CA PRO A 151 1.21 17.92 3.47
C PRO A 151 1.02 16.42 3.36
N THR A 152 2.08 15.67 3.67
CA THR A 152 2.11 14.21 3.50
C THR A 152 2.49 13.53 4.82
N LEU A 153 1.76 12.47 5.15
CA LEU A 153 2.04 11.59 6.29
C LEU A 153 2.37 10.18 5.77
N VAL A 154 3.44 9.59 6.28
CA VAL A 154 3.81 8.21 6.02
C VAL A 154 3.71 7.43 7.33
N ILE A 155 2.92 6.36 7.35
CA ILE A 155 2.75 5.45 8.49
C ILE A 155 3.14 4.04 8.05
N HIS A 156 3.97 3.34 8.84
CA HIS A 156 4.38 1.97 8.50
C HIS A 156 4.70 1.16 9.74
N GLY A 157 4.34 -0.14 9.72
CA GLY A 157 4.68 -1.08 10.77
C GLY A 157 6.09 -1.65 10.60
N SER A 158 6.93 -1.64 11.63
CA SER A 158 8.28 -2.20 11.52
C SER A 158 8.32 -3.73 11.44
N GLY A 159 7.22 -4.40 11.79
CA GLY A 159 7.03 -5.85 11.65
C GLY A 159 6.36 -6.26 10.34
N ASP A 160 6.19 -5.35 9.37
CA ASP A 160 5.55 -5.62 8.09
C ASP A 160 6.39 -6.56 7.23
N LYS A 161 5.88 -7.81 7.05
CA LYS A 161 6.50 -8.84 6.21
C LYS A 161 5.96 -8.85 4.78
N THR A 162 4.85 -8.15 4.54
CA THR A 162 4.22 -8.05 3.23
C THR A 162 4.88 -6.96 2.38
N VAL A 163 5.09 -5.80 3.00
CA VAL A 163 5.79 -4.66 2.40
C VAL A 163 6.92 -4.24 3.33
N PRO A 164 8.17 -4.68 3.10
CA PRO A 164 9.29 -4.37 3.98
C PRO A 164 9.49 -2.86 4.15
N ILE A 165 9.65 -2.42 5.39
CA ILE A 165 9.64 -1.00 5.77
C ILE A 165 10.79 -0.19 5.18
N ASP A 166 11.98 -0.78 5.03
CA ASP A 166 13.19 -0.06 4.59
C ASP A 166 13.10 0.45 3.14
N PRO A 167 12.80 -0.41 2.14
CA PRO A 167 12.67 0.04 0.74
C PRO A 167 11.36 0.79 0.46
N SER A 168 10.46 0.88 1.44
CA SER A 168 9.14 1.49 1.29
C SER A 168 8.92 2.67 2.24
N GLY A 169 8.29 2.47 3.39
CA GLY A 169 7.90 3.55 4.30
C GLY A 169 9.04 4.48 4.70
N ARG A 170 10.20 3.96 5.11
CA ARG A 170 11.37 4.78 5.47
C ARG A 170 11.93 5.53 4.27
N ALA A 171 12.06 4.85 3.13
CA ALA A 171 12.53 5.47 1.90
C ALA A 171 11.55 6.54 1.37
N ALA A 172 10.23 6.30 1.45
CA ALA A 172 9.22 7.29 1.08
C ALA A 172 9.29 8.52 1.98
N ALA A 173 9.36 8.33 3.30
CA ALA A 173 9.45 9.44 4.25
C ALA A 173 10.73 10.28 4.05
N ALA A 174 11.85 9.63 3.72
CA ALA A 174 13.10 10.33 3.42
C ALA A 174 13.08 11.05 2.07
N GLY A 175 12.36 10.50 1.07
CA GLY A 175 12.32 11.04 -0.29
C GLY A 175 11.27 12.11 -0.54
N ILE A 176 10.20 12.15 0.26
CA ILE A 176 9.14 13.16 0.15
C ILE A 176 9.48 14.37 1.01
N ALA A 177 9.65 15.53 0.39
CA ALA A 177 10.02 16.75 1.09
C ALA A 177 8.95 17.15 2.13
N GLY A 178 9.37 17.25 3.39
CA GLY A 178 8.48 17.66 4.50
C GLY A 178 7.46 16.60 4.94
N ALA A 179 7.61 15.34 4.53
CA ALA A 179 6.76 14.27 5.00
C ALA A 179 6.88 14.08 6.52
N GLN A 180 5.75 13.92 7.19
CA GLN A 180 5.70 13.42 8.55
C GLN A 180 5.84 11.91 8.55
N TRP A 181 6.58 11.36 9.52
CA TRP A 181 6.86 9.93 9.65
C TRP A 181 6.37 9.37 10.98
N LEU A 182 5.58 8.30 10.93
CA LEU A 182 5.15 7.55 12.08
C LEU A 182 5.48 6.06 11.89
N GLU A 183 6.44 5.56 12.66
CA GLU A 183 6.74 4.14 12.72
C GLU A 183 5.91 3.47 13.81
N TYR A 184 5.24 2.39 13.45
CA TYR A 184 4.48 1.56 14.37
C TYR A 184 5.32 0.33 14.71
N GLU A 185 6.02 0.41 15.84
CA GLU A 185 7.01 -0.60 16.25
C GLU A 185 6.37 -1.98 16.40
N GLY A 186 6.95 -2.97 15.73
CA GLY A 186 6.51 -4.37 15.75
C GLY A 186 5.21 -4.69 15.01
N GLU A 187 4.48 -3.66 14.55
CA GLU A 187 3.19 -3.88 13.90
C GLU A 187 3.34 -4.47 12.49
N PRO A 188 2.43 -5.39 12.09
CA PRO A 188 2.41 -6.00 10.77
C PRO A 188 1.77 -5.08 9.72
N HIS A 189 1.55 -5.62 8.51
CA HIS A 189 0.97 -4.89 7.39
C HIS A 189 -0.44 -4.34 7.65
N GLY A 190 -1.29 -5.14 8.26
CA GLY A 190 -2.71 -4.86 8.47
C GLY A 190 -3.03 -3.92 9.62
N LEU A 191 -2.39 -2.75 9.71
CA LEU A 191 -2.52 -1.76 10.81
C LEU A 191 -3.97 -1.40 11.14
N PHE A 192 -4.84 -1.35 10.13
CA PHE A 192 -6.26 -1.03 10.29
C PHE A 192 -7.04 -2.08 11.13
N ALA A 193 -6.48 -3.27 11.28
CA ALA A 193 -7.08 -4.36 12.04
C ALA A 193 -6.33 -4.66 13.34
N THR A 194 -5.00 -4.45 13.37
CA THR A 194 -4.19 -4.77 14.55
C THR A 194 -4.15 -3.63 15.56
N VAL A 195 -4.14 -2.37 15.08
CA VAL A 195 -4.08 -1.17 15.93
C VAL A 195 -5.04 -0.06 15.44
N PRO A 196 -6.35 -0.38 15.24
CA PRO A 196 -7.30 0.54 14.62
C PRO A 196 -7.45 1.86 15.37
N ASP A 197 -7.46 1.85 16.70
CA ASP A 197 -7.67 3.06 17.50
C ASP A 197 -6.50 4.04 17.33
N ARG A 198 -5.26 3.53 17.35
CA ARG A 198 -4.06 4.34 17.12
C ARG A 198 -4.04 4.90 15.70
N LEU A 199 -4.27 4.03 14.70
CA LEU A 199 -4.27 4.45 13.29
C LEU A 199 -5.34 5.52 13.03
N ASN A 200 -6.55 5.33 13.54
CA ASN A 200 -7.63 6.29 13.39
C ASN A 200 -7.30 7.64 14.06
N ALA A 201 -6.73 7.63 15.26
CA ALA A 201 -6.35 8.85 15.97
C ALA A 201 -5.29 9.65 15.20
N ASP A 202 -4.24 8.99 14.70
CA ASP A 202 -3.17 9.60 13.93
C ASP A 202 -3.68 10.15 12.59
N LEU A 203 -4.50 9.38 11.87
CA LEU A 203 -5.16 9.82 10.63
C LEU A 203 -6.04 11.05 10.85
N ILE A 204 -6.92 11.03 11.88
CA ILE A 204 -7.83 12.15 12.19
C ILE A 204 -7.03 13.40 12.56
N THR A 205 -5.99 13.26 13.38
CA THR A 205 -5.13 14.37 13.77
C THR A 205 -4.50 15.01 12.55
N PHE A 206 -3.85 14.22 11.71
CA PHE A 206 -3.22 14.74 10.49
C PHE A 206 -4.22 15.34 9.51
N LEU A 207 -5.33 14.67 9.23
CA LEU A 207 -6.33 15.14 8.26
C LEU A 207 -7.06 16.42 8.69
N ARG A 208 -7.11 16.71 9.99
CA ARG A 208 -7.67 17.96 10.54
C ARG A 208 -6.69 19.12 10.60
N GLY A 209 -5.42 18.88 10.29
CA GLY A 209 -4.40 19.94 10.28
C GLY A 209 -3.72 20.15 11.62
N GLY A 210 -3.76 19.11 12.49
CA GLY A 210 -3.01 19.07 13.75
C GLY A 210 -1.55 18.77 13.56
#